data_bb86aebe93099c010dcd0cb7a9cf6ceb
#
_entry.id   bb86aebe93099c010dcd0cb7a9cf6ceb
#
_cell.length_a   1.000
_cell.length_b   1.000
_cell.length_c   1.000
_cell.angle_alpha   90.00
_cell.angle_beta   90.00
_cell.angle_gamma   90.00
#
_symmetry.space_group_name_H-M   'P 1'
#
loop_
_entity.id
_entity.type
_entity.pdbx_description
1 polymer ?
#
loop_
_entity_poly.entity_id
_entity_poly.type
_entity_poly.pdbx_seq_one_letter_code
_entity_poly.pdbx_strand_id
1 'polypeptide(L)'
;MEYLSDKSSVAKMDKNLEKISPFELKNRLIEMADESVKKMAHVMLNAGRGNPNWIATEAREAFFALGGFGIEECRRVMDMPEGIAGIPQKTGIAQRFEEYLKKHEGNAGTDLLKRTYNYMLMEHAADPDELVHEWTESIVGDQYPMPDRILKYTEILVQDYLNQEMCNGQPPQGKFDLFATEGGTAGMCYVFDSLEENFLLHKGDS
;
A
#
# COMPACT_ATOMS: atom_id res chain seq x y z
N MET A 1 -34.13 41.57 13.47
CA MET A 1 -34.61 41.72 12.07
C MET A 1 -33.40 42.08 11.19
N GLU A 2 -32.46 41.15 11.04
CA GLU A 2 -31.20 41.37 10.27
C GLU A 2 -30.62 40.01 9.82
N TYR A 3 -31.43 39.27 9.05
CA TYR A 3 -31.00 37.93 8.53
C TYR A 3 -31.30 37.76 7.02
N LEU A 4 -31.44 38.86 6.28
CA LEU A 4 -31.86 38.82 4.86
C LEU A 4 -30.94 39.58 3.88
N SER A 5 -29.68 39.95 4.28
CA SER A 5 -28.83 40.74 3.37
C SER A 5 -27.69 39.98 2.67
N ASP A 6 -27.60 38.61 2.82
CA ASP A 6 -26.43 37.91 2.30
C ASP A 6 -26.64 36.90 1.14
N LYS A 7 -27.85 36.85 0.57
CA LYS A 7 -28.12 36.00 -0.60
C LYS A 7 -27.38 36.42 -1.87
N SER A 8 -26.99 37.70 -1.98
CA SER A 8 -26.27 38.19 -3.16
C SER A 8 -24.77 37.92 -3.13
N SER A 9 -24.18 37.84 -1.95
CA SER A 9 -22.77 37.50 -1.76
C SER A 9 -22.55 35.99 -1.94
N VAL A 10 -23.45 35.16 -1.44
CA VAL A 10 -23.43 33.69 -1.61
C VAL A 10 -23.61 33.34 -3.09
N ALA A 11 -24.57 33.95 -3.80
CA ALA A 11 -24.79 33.70 -5.23
C ALA A 11 -23.64 34.19 -6.14
N LYS A 12 -22.88 35.23 -5.72
CA LYS A 12 -21.65 35.65 -6.42
C LYS A 12 -20.47 34.73 -6.15
N MET A 13 -20.41 34.12 -4.97
CA MET A 13 -19.39 33.16 -4.61
C MET A 13 -19.56 31.86 -5.38
N ASP A 14 -20.78 31.36 -5.55
CA ASP A 14 -21.09 30.14 -6.33
C ASP A 14 -20.62 30.23 -7.79
N LYS A 15 -20.86 31.39 -8.46
CA LYS A 15 -20.45 31.57 -9.86
C LYS A 15 -18.93 31.62 -10.09
N ASN A 16 -18.15 31.93 -9.06
CA ASN A 16 -16.68 31.85 -9.14
C ASN A 16 -16.15 30.47 -8.88
N LEU A 17 -16.86 29.64 -8.09
CA LEU A 17 -16.46 28.28 -7.78
C LEU A 17 -16.59 27.32 -8.99
N GLU A 18 -17.57 27.60 -9.90
CA GLU A 18 -17.74 26.83 -11.14
C GLU A 18 -16.59 27.01 -12.17
N LYS A 19 -15.75 28.04 -12.00
CA LYS A 19 -14.67 28.37 -12.93
C LYS A 19 -13.29 27.95 -12.49
N ILE A 20 -13.15 27.44 -11.28
CA ILE A 20 -11.88 26.98 -10.71
C ILE A 20 -11.73 25.47 -10.89
N SER A 21 -10.49 25.03 -10.97
CA SER A 21 -10.20 23.59 -11.10
C SER A 21 -10.70 22.80 -9.88
N PRO A 22 -11.02 21.51 -10.01
CA PRO A 22 -11.42 20.68 -8.88
C PRO A 22 -10.39 20.69 -7.73
N PHE A 23 -9.12 20.84 -8.05
CA PHE A 23 -8.04 20.92 -7.07
C PHE A 23 -8.05 22.23 -6.28
N GLU A 24 -8.27 23.35 -6.97
CA GLU A 24 -8.40 24.68 -6.34
C GLU A 24 -9.69 24.78 -5.52
N LEU A 25 -10.80 24.25 -6.05
CA LEU A 25 -12.07 24.17 -5.32
C LEU A 25 -11.92 23.43 -4.00
N LYS A 26 -11.26 22.26 -4.03
CA LYS A 26 -10.98 21.49 -2.82
C LYS A 26 -10.19 22.29 -1.79
N ASN A 27 -9.11 22.97 -2.21
CA ASN A 27 -8.29 23.76 -1.29
C ASN A 27 -9.11 24.91 -0.67
N ARG A 28 -9.94 25.57 -1.46
CA ARG A 28 -10.80 26.65 -0.97
C ARG A 28 -11.85 26.16 0.02
N LEU A 29 -12.43 24.98 -0.20
CA LEU A 29 -13.37 24.39 0.74
C LEU A 29 -12.69 24.02 2.07
N ILE A 30 -11.44 23.54 2.03
CA ILE A 30 -10.64 23.28 3.22
C ILE A 30 -10.37 24.58 4.00
N GLU A 31 -9.96 25.65 3.32
CA GLU A 31 -9.74 26.96 3.94
C GLU A 31 -11.01 27.50 4.62
N MET A 32 -12.15 27.42 3.94
CA MET A 32 -13.44 27.84 4.50
C MET A 32 -13.86 27.00 5.71
N ALA A 33 -13.59 25.69 5.67
CA ALA A 33 -13.85 24.81 6.79
C ALA A 33 -12.95 25.14 7.98
N ASP A 34 -11.66 25.40 7.76
CA ASP A 34 -10.69 25.79 8.81
C ASP A 34 -11.09 27.12 9.48
N GLU A 35 -11.56 28.09 8.69
CA GLU A 35 -12.06 29.35 9.24
C GLU A 35 -13.32 29.16 10.10
N SER A 36 -14.20 28.24 9.68
CA SER A 36 -15.41 27.91 10.43
C SER A 36 -15.09 27.20 11.75
N VAL A 37 -14.12 26.28 11.72
CA VAL A 37 -13.64 25.54 12.90
C VAL A 37 -13.03 26.48 13.94
N LYS A 38 -12.23 27.46 13.53
CA LYS A 38 -11.66 28.47 14.44
C LYS A 38 -12.74 29.26 15.20
N LYS A 39 -13.93 29.39 14.62
CA LYS A 39 -15.07 30.08 15.24
C LYS A 39 -15.91 29.22 16.16
N MET A 40 -15.87 27.88 16.01
CA MET A 40 -16.80 26.97 16.69
C MET A 40 -16.16 25.97 17.65
N ALA A 41 -14.85 26.04 17.92
CA ALA A 41 -14.13 25.11 18.80
C ALA A 41 -14.32 23.60 18.46
N HIS A 42 -14.58 23.29 17.19
CA HIS A 42 -14.66 21.92 16.68
C HIS A 42 -13.38 21.50 16.00
N VAL A 43 -13.07 20.22 16.04
CA VAL A 43 -11.94 19.65 15.29
C VAL A 43 -12.42 19.30 13.87
N MET A 44 -11.73 19.82 12.85
CA MET A 44 -12.02 19.48 11.47
C MET A 44 -11.43 18.11 11.13
N LEU A 45 -12.27 17.20 10.65
CA LEU A 45 -11.82 15.93 10.09
C LEU A 45 -11.72 16.06 8.57
N ASN A 46 -10.51 16.04 8.04
CA ASN A 46 -10.26 16.16 6.60
C ASN A 46 -10.24 14.78 5.95
N ALA A 47 -11.32 14.42 5.26
CA ALA A 47 -11.43 13.22 4.44
C ALA A 47 -11.16 13.49 2.94
N GLY A 48 -10.76 14.70 2.56
CA GLY A 48 -10.55 15.12 1.17
C GLY A 48 -9.21 14.69 0.57
N ARG A 49 -8.36 14.01 1.34
CA ARG A 49 -7.09 13.43 0.89
C ARG A 49 -6.97 12.00 1.39
N GLY A 50 -6.40 11.14 0.57
CA GLY A 50 -6.03 9.79 0.95
C GLY A 50 -4.80 9.70 1.86
N ASN A 51 -4.40 10.81 2.49
CA ASN A 51 -3.28 10.80 3.45
C ASN A 51 -3.73 10.09 4.73
N PRO A 52 -2.96 9.14 5.22
CA PRO A 52 -3.27 8.52 6.50
C PRO A 52 -3.16 9.57 7.62
N ASN A 53 -4.11 9.56 8.54
CA ASN A 53 -4.09 10.43 9.72
C ASN A 53 -3.19 9.87 10.83
N TRP A 54 -2.63 8.71 10.62
CA TRP A 54 -1.73 8.00 11.53
C TRP A 54 -0.72 7.18 10.73
N ILE A 55 0.36 6.81 11.39
CA ILE A 55 1.42 5.99 10.79
C ILE A 55 1.41 4.63 11.45
N ALA A 56 1.26 3.56 10.66
CA ALA A 56 1.38 2.18 11.12
C ALA A 56 2.86 1.87 11.40
N THR A 57 3.33 2.15 12.59
CA THR A 57 4.74 2.01 12.96
C THR A 57 5.20 0.56 12.94
N GLU A 58 4.38 -0.36 13.44
CA GLU A 58 4.67 -1.81 13.43
C GLU A 58 4.96 -2.33 12.01
N ALA A 59 4.14 -1.96 11.03
CA ALA A 59 4.37 -2.36 9.64
C ALA A 59 5.66 -1.76 9.05
N ARG A 60 6.01 -0.53 9.44
CA ARG A 60 7.27 0.11 9.02
C ARG A 60 8.49 -0.50 9.68
N GLU A 61 8.39 -0.85 10.94
CA GLU A 61 9.44 -1.59 11.66
C GLU A 61 9.66 -2.96 11.04
N ALA A 62 8.58 -3.67 10.64
CA ALA A 62 8.67 -4.92 9.90
C ALA A 62 9.39 -4.76 8.55
N PHE A 63 9.06 -3.71 7.81
CA PHE A 63 9.74 -3.39 6.56
C PHE A 63 11.25 -3.15 6.75
N PHE A 64 11.62 -2.36 7.74
CA PHE A 64 13.03 -2.10 8.03
C PHE A 64 13.76 -3.33 8.60
N ALA A 65 13.09 -4.15 9.41
CA ALA A 65 13.66 -5.39 9.92
C ALA A 65 13.91 -6.40 8.79
N LEU A 66 12.96 -6.55 7.85
CA LEU A 66 13.15 -7.39 6.67
C LEU A 66 14.29 -6.85 5.78
N GLY A 67 14.37 -5.53 5.60
CA GLY A 67 15.49 -4.89 4.90
C GLY A 67 16.84 -5.15 5.57
N GLY A 68 16.88 -5.11 6.90
CA GLY A 68 18.06 -5.47 7.69
C GLY A 68 18.51 -6.90 7.45
N PHE A 69 17.59 -7.85 7.51
CA PHE A 69 17.84 -9.25 7.17
C PHE A 69 18.35 -9.41 5.73
N GLY A 70 17.70 -8.75 4.75
CA GLY A 70 18.12 -8.80 3.36
C GLY A 70 19.56 -8.32 3.15
N ILE A 71 19.96 -7.25 3.81
CA ILE A 71 21.34 -6.76 3.79
C ILE A 71 22.31 -7.73 4.46
N GLU A 72 21.94 -8.37 5.57
CA GLU A 72 22.77 -9.42 6.20
C GLU A 72 22.98 -10.60 5.23
N GLU A 73 21.94 -11.04 4.53
CA GLU A 73 22.02 -12.12 3.53
C GLU A 73 22.90 -11.73 2.33
N CYS A 74 22.75 -10.52 1.78
CA CYS A 74 23.61 -10.04 0.70
C CYS A 74 25.10 -10.02 1.13
N ARG A 75 25.38 -9.51 2.32
CA ARG A 75 26.76 -9.45 2.87
C ARG A 75 27.32 -10.84 3.09
N ARG A 76 26.51 -11.78 3.55
CA ARG A 76 26.93 -13.17 3.80
C ARG A 76 27.50 -13.83 2.54
N VAL A 77 26.94 -13.53 1.38
CA VAL A 77 27.29 -14.18 0.10
C VAL A 77 28.13 -13.30 -0.82
N MET A 78 28.50 -12.10 -0.40
CA MET A 78 29.20 -11.11 -1.24
C MET A 78 30.47 -11.66 -1.90
N ASP A 79 31.25 -12.41 -1.14
CA ASP A 79 32.53 -12.95 -1.57
C ASP A 79 32.48 -14.47 -1.80
N MET A 80 31.29 -15.08 -1.81
CA MET A 80 31.11 -16.51 -2.08
C MET A 80 30.97 -16.74 -3.59
N PRO A 81 31.60 -17.82 -4.13
CA PRO A 81 31.48 -18.14 -5.56
C PRO A 81 30.01 -18.32 -6.03
N GLU A 82 29.15 -18.86 -5.16
CA GLU A 82 27.75 -19.11 -5.44
C GLU A 82 26.88 -17.86 -5.28
N GLY A 83 27.36 -16.87 -4.53
CA GLY A 83 26.58 -15.68 -4.15
C GLY A 83 26.64 -14.53 -5.14
N ILE A 84 27.33 -14.65 -6.21
CA ILE A 84 27.53 -13.66 -7.30
C ILE A 84 27.23 -12.21 -6.87
N ALA A 85 28.23 -11.55 -6.28
CA ALA A 85 28.12 -10.14 -5.87
C ALA A 85 26.98 -9.83 -4.87
N GLY A 86 26.68 -10.77 -3.98
CA GLY A 86 25.73 -10.57 -2.89
C GLY A 86 24.27 -10.91 -3.21
N ILE A 87 24.00 -11.61 -4.30
CA ILE A 87 22.66 -12.12 -4.60
C ILE A 87 22.28 -13.16 -3.53
N PRO A 88 21.14 -12.99 -2.83
CA PRO A 88 20.72 -13.89 -1.78
C PRO A 88 20.55 -15.33 -2.26
N GLN A 89 20.99 -16.28 -1.45
CA GLN A 89 20.85 -17.70 -1.76
C GLN A 89 19.64 -18.30 -1.06
N LYS A 90 18.81 -19.02 -1.83
CA LYS A 90 17.57 -19.63 -1.35
C LYS A 90 17.82 -20.71 -0.28
N THR A 91 18.78 -21.61 -0.51
CA THR A 91 18.98 -22.78 0.36
C THR A 91 19.26 -22.40 1.81
N GLY A 92 18.39 -22.82 2.71
CA GLY A 92 18.50 -22.61 4.16
C GLY A 92 18.26 -21.16 4.61
N ILE A 93 17.70 -20.30 3.75
CA ILE A 93 17.43 -18.90 4.07
C ILE A 93 16.36 -18.77 5.17
N ALA A 94 15.40 -19.69 5.20
CA ALA A 94 14.35 -19.71 6.22
C ALA A 94 14.93 -19.91 7.63
N GLN A 95 15.86 -20.87 7.77
CA GLN A 95 16.53 -21.09 9.06
C GLN A 95 17.27 -19.82 9.52
N ARG A 96 17.99 -19.15 8.61
CA ARG A 96 18.72 -17.92 8.93
C ARG A 96 17.77 -16.77 9.28
N PHE A 97 16.60 -16.74 8.64
CA PHE A 97 15.56 -15.78 8.97
C PHE A 97 14.98 -16.01 10.37
N GLU A 98 14.70 -17.25 10.74
CA GLU A 98 14.25 -17.62 12.08
C GLU A 98 15.29 -17.24 13.15
N GLU A 99 16.58 -17.46 12.88
CA GLU A 99 17.67 -17.03 13.77
C GLU A 99 17.73 -15.50 13.89
N TYR A 100 17.53 -14.78 12.78
CA TYR A 100 17.43 -13.32 12.77
C TYR A 100 16.25 -12.82 13.59
N LEU A 101 15.04 -13.41 13.40
CA LEU A 101 13.86 -13.06 14.18
C LEU A 101 14.07 -13.29 15.68
N LYS A 102 14.71 -14.39 16.04
CA LYS A 102 15.04 -14.71 17.44
C LYS A 102 16.03 -13.71 18.04
N LYS A 103 17.04 -13.30 17.28
CA LYS A 103 18.03 -12.30 17.70
C LYS A 103 17.42 -10.92 17.99
N HIS A 104 16.32 -10.58 17.28
CA HIS A 104 15.63 -9.31 17.38
C HIS A 104 14.25 -9.44 18.07
N GLU A 105 14.06 -10.46 18.89
CA GLU A 105 12.81 -10.70 19.62
C GLU A 105 12.46 -9.49 20.53
N GLY A 106 11.17 -9.17 20.60
CA GLY A 106 10.65 -8.01 21.36
C GLY A 106 10.55 -6.71 20.56
N ASN A 107 10.94 -6.71 19.29
CA ASN A 107 10.63 -5.61 18.38
C ASN A 107 9.30 -5.89 17.66
N ALA A 108 8.37 -4.94 17.68
CA ALA A 108 7.02 -5.12 17.12
C ALA A 108 7.04 -5.51 15.64
N GLY A 109 7.94 -4.93 14.85
CA GLY A 109 8.09 -5.29 13.43
C GLY A 109 8.57 -6.71 13.22
N THR A 110 9.52 -7.17 14.02
CA THR A 110 10.03 -8.55 13.99
C THR A 110 8.94 -9.53 14.41
N ASP A 111 8.14 -9.19 15.40
CA ASP A 111 7.01 -9.99 15.86
C ASP A 111 5.92 -10.08 14.78
N LEU A 112 5.67 -9.01 14.04
CA LEU A 112 4.78 -9.02 12.89
C LEU A 112 5.31 -9.96 11.78
N LEU A 113 6.59 -9.85 11.42
CA LEU A 113 7.20 -10.74 10.44
C LEU A 113 7.10 -12.21 10.86
N LYS A 114 7.35 -12.52 12.12
CA LYS A 114 7.23 -13.87 12.67
C LYS A 114 5.80 -14.42 12.57
N ARG A 115 4.80 -13.59 12.91
CA ARG A 115 3.39 -13.97 12.78
C ARG A 115 3.00 -14.23 11.34
N THR A 116 3.43 -13.34 10.42
CA THR A 116 3.15 -13.48 8.99
C THR A 116 3.82 -14.71 8.39
N TYR A 117 5.09 -14.96 8.73
CA TYR A 117 5.82 -16.16 8.32
C TYR A 117 5.09 -17.44 8.78
N ASN A 118 4.77 -17.54 10.07
CA ASN A 118 4.06 -18.69 10.61
C ASN A 118 2.68 -18.89 9.97
N TYR A 119 1.95 -17.79 9.73
CA TYR A 119 0.66 -17.84 9.04
C TYR A 119 0.79 -18.48 7.66
N MET A 120 1.77 -18.06 6.86
CA MET A 120 1.99 -18.61 5.53
C MET A 120 2.35 -20.11 5.56
N LEU A 121 3.13 -20.54 6.54
CA LEU A 121 3.47 -21.96 6.69
C LEU A 121 2.27 -22.80 7.11
N MET A 122 1.46 -22.30 8.03
CA MET A 122 0.36 -23.06 8.64
C MET A 122 -0.90 -23.07 7.77
N GLU A 123 -1.28 -21.94 7.22
CA GLU A 123 -2.55 -21.80 6.49
C GLU A 123 -2.38 -22.09 5.00
N HIS A 124 -1.21 -21.84 4.43
CA HIS A 124 -0.96 -21.97 2.99
C HIS A 124 0.07 -23.04 2.63
N ALA A 125 0.62 -23.75 3.61
CA ALA A 125 1.67 -24.76 3.40
C ALA A 125 2.81 -24.23 2.51
N ALA A 126 3.18 -22.96 2.69
CA ALA A 126 4.23 -22.31 1.92
C ALA A 126 5.58 -23.04 2.17
N ASP A 127 6.37 -23.19 1.12
CA ASP A 127 7.76 -23.60 1.27
C ASP A 127 8.53 -22.49 1.99
N PRO A 128 9.15 -22.78 3.14
CA PRO A 128 9.78 -21.74 3.96
C PRO A 128 10.94 -21.03 3.26
N ASP A 129 11.78 -21.78 2.53
CA ASP A 129 12.92 -21.19 1.82
C ASP A 129 12.44 -20.36 0.62
N GLU A 130 11.40 -20.78 -0.10
CA GLU A 130 10.81 -19.99 -1.19
C GLU A 130 10.18 -18.70 -0.69
N LEU A 131 9.41 -18.76 0.38
CA LEU A 131 8.75 -17.62 0.99
C LEU A 131 9.76 -16.54 1.42
N VAL A 132 10.75 -16.95 2.21
CA VAL A 132 11.75 -16.01 2.74
C VAL A 132 12.66 -15.49 1.62
N HIS A 133 12.98 -16.31 0.63
CA HIS A 133 13.77 -15.89 -0.53
C HIS A 133 13.03 -14.83 -1.34
N GLU A 134 11.75 -15.05 -1.66
CA GLU A 134 10.92 -14.05 -2.34
C GLU A 134 10.90 -12.71 -1.60
N TRP A 135 10.68 -12.75 -0.27
CA TRP A 135 10.68 -11.53 0.52
C TRP A 135 12.04 -10.82 0.54
N THR A 136 13.12 -11.61 0.58
CA THR A 136 14.48 -11.08 0.60
C THR A 136 14.85 -10.44 -0.73
N GLU A 137 14.62 -11.11 -1.85
CA GLU A 137 14.84 -10.55 -3.20
C GLU A 137 14.03 -9.27 -3.42
N SER A 138 12.79 -9.26 -2.94
CA SER A 138 11.91 -8.10 -3.07
C SER A 138 12.41 -6.89 -2.31
N ILE A 139 12.81 -7.08 -1.04
CA ILE A 139 13.22 -5.95 -0.20
C ILE A 139 14.58 -5.38 -0.62
N VAL A 140 15.46 -6.18 -1.21
CA VAL A 140 16.74 -5.72 -1.74
C VAL A 140 16.66 -5.25 -3.20
N GLY A 141 15.53 -5.49 -3.88
CA GLY A 141 15.30 -5.03 -5.24
C GLY A 141 15.98 -5.89 -6.32
N ASP A 142 16.11 -7.19 -6.11
CA ASP A 142 16.83 -8.13 -6.99
C ASP A 142 15.93 -8.86 -8.00
N GLN A 143 14.82 -8.26 -8.41
CA GLN A 143 13.87 -8.87 -9.34
C GLN A 143 13.88 -8.24 -10.74
N TYR A 144 14.98 -7.65 -11.12
CA TYR A 144 15.19 -7.10 -12.45
C TYR A 144 15.72 -8.21 -13.41
N PRO A 145 15.33 -8.25 -14.69
CA PRO A 145 14.57 -7.25 -15.43
C PRO A 145 13.07 -7.58 -15.62
N MET A 146 12.58 -8.67 -15.07
CA MET A 146 11.20 -9.13 -15.30
C MET A 146 10.46 -9.33 -13.98
N PRO A 147 10.07 -8.23 -13.34
CA PRO A 147 9.27 -8.30 -12.12
C PRO A 147 7.91 -8.94 -12.43
N ASP A 148 7.45 -9.80 -11.52
CA ASP A 148 6.09 -10.30 -11.57
C ASP A 148 5.07 -9.18 -11.34
N ARG A 149 3.85 -9.39 -11.82
CA ARG A 149 2.68 -8.53 -11.56
C ARG A 149 2.51 -8.19 -10.08
N ILE A 150 2.66 -9.18 -9.24
CA ILE A 150 2.75 -9.13 -7.79
C ILE A 150 3.51 -10.38 -7.34
N LEU A 151 4.21 -10.30 -6.22
CA LEU A 151 4.94 -11.42 -5.65
C LEU A 151 3.97 -12.54 -5.23
N LYS A 152 4.32 -13.79 -5.50
CA LYS A 152 3.48 -14.97 -5.30
C LYS A 152 2.89 -15.06 -3.89
N TYR A 153 3.73 -14.98 -2.88
CA TYR A 153 3.29 -15.08 -1.48
C TYR A 153 2.67 -13.79 -0.95
N THR A 154 3.09 -12.65 -1.50
CA THR A 154 2.44 -11.36 -1.21
C THR A 154 1.03 -11.32 -1.78
N GLU A 155 0.80 -11.87 -2.97
CA GLU A 155 -0.55 -11.97 -3.56
C GLU A 155 -1.50 -12.75 -2.65
N ILE A 156 -1.05 -13.89 -2.11
CA ILE A 156 -1.85 -14.72 -1.19
C ILE A 156 -2.22 -13.92 0.07
N LEU A 157 -1.25 -13.28 0.70
CA LEU A 157 -1.46 -12.46 1.90
C LEU A 157 -2.44 -11.30 1.64
N VAL A 158 -2.27 -10.59 0.54
CA VAL A 158 -3.14 -9.47 0.18
C VAL A 158 -4.54 -9.95 -0.15
N GLN A 159 -4.67 -11.09 -0.83
CA GLN A 159 -5.96 -11.68 -1.14
C GLN A 159 -6.72 -12.07 0.13
N ASP A 160 -6.05 -12.71 1.08
CA ASP A 160 -6.66 -13.06 2.37
C ASP A 160 -7.08 -11.82 3.15
N TYR A 161 -6.22 -10.81 3.19
CA TYR A 161 -6.55 -9.54 3.80
C TYR A 161 -7.79 -8.89 3.18
N LEU A 162 -7.85 -8.80 1.85
CA LEU A 162 -9.00 -8.23 1.14
C LEU A 162 -10.27 -9.05 1.37
N ASN A 163 -10.17 -10.38 1.33
CA ASN A 163 -11.29 -11.26 1.59
C ASN A 163 -11.86 -11.06 3.00
N GLN A 164 -10.99 -10.91 3.99
CA GLN A 164 -11.38 -10.71 5.39
C GLN A 164 -11.92 -9.29 5.61
N GLU A 165 -11.16 -8.26 5.25
CA GLU A 165 -11.46 -6.88 5.61
C GLU A 165 -12.48 -6.21 4.69
N MET A 166 -12.42 -6.50 3.39
CA MET A 166 -13.31 -5.88 2.41
C MET A 166 -14.57 -6.70 2.14
N CYS A 167 -14.50 -8.02 2.27
CA CYS A 167 -15.59 -8.94 1.96
C CYS A 167 -16.17 -9.62 3.20
N ASN A 168 -15.71 -9.26 4.41
CA ASN A 168 -16.18 -9.86 5.68
C ASN A 168 -16.12 -11.40 5.67
N GLY A 169 -15.06 -11.98 5.11
CA GLY A 169 -14.88 -13.42 4.96
C GLY A 169 -15.77 -14.08 3.90
N GLN A 170 -16.48 -13.31 3.08
CA GLN A 170 -17.36 -13.78 2.00
C GLN A 170 -16.95 -13.20 0.65
N PRO A 171 -15.83 -13.65 0.07
CA PRO A 171 -15.36 -13.12 -1.18
C PRO A 171 -16.37 -13.36 -2.32
N PRO A 172 -16.39 -12.50 -3.35
CA PRO A 172 -17.22 -12.71 -4.55
C PRO A 172 -16.88 -14.04 -5.21
N GLN A 173 -17.86 -14.61 -5.93
CA GLN A 173 -17.63 -15.84 -6.69
C GLN A 173 -16.74 -15.56 -7.91
N GLY A 174 -15.78 -16.42 -8.17
CA GLY A 174 -14.90 -16.35 -9.32
C GLY A 174 -13.41 -16.32 -8.95
N LYS A 175 -12.59 -16.15 -9.97
CA LYS A 175 -11.16 -15.90 -9.81
C LYS A 175 -10.88 -14.43 -10.13
N PHE A 176 -10.08 -13.79 -9.32
CA PHE A 176 -9.57 -12.46 -9.61
C PHE A 176 -8.07 -12.45 -9.39
N ASP A 177 -7.41 -11.66 -10.21
CA ASP A 177 -5.99 -11.39 -10.13
C ASP A 177 -5.78 -10.07 -9.40
N LEU A 178 -4.72 -9.99 -8.61
CA LEU A 178 -4.32 -8.78 -7.93
C LEU A 178 -3.23 -8.08 -8.73
N PHE A 179 -3.33 -6.77 -8.83
CA PHE A 179 -2.34 -5.90 -9.46
C PHE A 179 -1.91 -4.82 -8.47
N ALA A 180 -0.61 -4.77 -8.18
CA ALA A 180 -0.05 -3.66 -7.44
C ALA A 180 0.09 -2.44 -8.36
N THR A 181 -0.38 -1.28 -7.90
CA THR A 181 -0.27 0.00 -8.62
C THR A 181 0.32 1.07 -7.71
N GLU A 182 0.84 2.13 -8.31
CA GLU A 182 1.46 3.27 -7.61
C GLU A 182 0.43 4.20 -6.95
N GLY A 183 -0.70 3.65 -6.60
CA GLY A 183 -1.81 4.33 -5.92
C GLY A 183 -3.10 4.36 -6.74
N GLY A 184 -4.20 4.78 -6.10
CA GLY A 184 -5.54 4.73 -6.68
C GLY A 184 -5.67 5.52 -7.99
N THR A 185 -4.99 6.65 -8.14
CA THR A 185 -5.01 7.44 -9.38
C THR A 185 -4.39 6.66 -10.54
N ALA A 186 -3.23 6.04 -10.33
CA ALA A 186 -2.60 5.20 -11.35
C ALA A 186 -3.49 4.01 -11.71
N GLY A 187 -4.05 3.32 -10.71
CA GLY A 187 -4.99 2.23 -10.93
C GLY A 187 -6.18 2.63 -11.79
N MET A 188 -6.77 3.80 -11.53
CA MET A 188 -7.87 4.32 -12.35
C MET A 188 -7.43 4.63 -13.79
N CYS A 189 -6.26 5.24 -13.99
CA CYS A 189 -5.72 5.46 -15.34
C CYS A 189 -5.57 4.14 -16.10
N TYR A 190 -4.97 3.13 -15.50
CA TYR A 190 -4.79 1.82 -16.14
C TYR A 190 -6.11 1.14 -16.49
N VAL A 191 -7.14 1.28 -15.65
CA VAL A 191 -8.48 0.75 -15.95
C VAL A 191 -9.08 1.47 -17.16
N PHE A 192 -9.04 2.80 -17.21
CA PHE A 192 -9.59 3.55 -18.33
C PHE A 192 -8.82 3.30 -19.63
N ASP A 193 -7.50 3.28 -19.60
CA ASP A 193 -6.66 2.97 -20.75
C ASP A 193 -6.98 1.57 -21.30
N SER A 194 -7.10 0.57 -20.41
CA SER A 194 -7.46 -0.79 -20.81
C SER A 194 -8.86 -0.88 -21.42
N LEU A 195 -9.82 -0.13 -20.89
CA LEU A 195 -11.18 -0.10 -21.45
C LEU A 195 -11.22 0.60 -22.81
N GLU A 196 -10.44 1.68 -23.01
CA GLU A 196 -10.32 2.36 -24.30
C GLU A 196 -9.64 1.46 -25.34
N GLU A 197 -8.52 0.81 -25.00
CA GLU A 197 -7.82 -0.11 -25.90
C GLU A 197 -8.66 -1.32 -26.33
N ASN A 198 -9.55 -1.79 -25.46
CA ASN A 198 -10.46 -2.90 -25.77
C ASN A 198 -11.80 -2.42 -26.38
N PHE A 199 -11.93 -1.17 -26.76
CA PHE A 199 -13.11 -0.57 -27.38
C PHE A 199 -14.38 -0.65 -26.50
N LEU A 200 -14.23 -0.73 -25.20
CA LEU A 200 -15.33 -0.76 -24.22
C LEU A 200 -15.77 0.65 -23.80
N LEU A 201 -14.93 1.65 -24.05
CA LEU A 201 -15.21 3.07 -23.89
C LEU A 201 -14.95 3.81 -25.21
N HIS A 202 -15.79 4.79 -25.52
CA HIS A 202 -15.57 5.71 -26.63
C HIS A 202 -15.04 7.04 -26.13
N LYS A 203 -14.26 7.70 -26.99
CA LYS A 203 -13.71 9.02 -26.68
C LYS A 203 -14.86 10.01 -26.46
N GLY A 204 -15.08 10.40 -25.20
CA GLY A 204 -16.19 11.26 -24.78
C GLY A 204 -17.16 10.63 -23.79
N ASP A 205 -17.02 9.36 -23.49
CA ASP A 205 -17.72 8.71 -22.38
C ASP A 205 -17.04 9.14 -21.06
N SER A 206 -17.76 9.86 -20.21
CA SER A 206 -17.26 10.37 -18.92
C SER A 206 -18.21 9.97 -17.78
#